data_05c8253cf05193f436789db3b28ccb20
#
_entry.id   05c8253cf05193f436789db3b28ccb20
#
_cell.length_a   1.000
_cell.length_b   1.000
_cell.length_c   1.000
_cell.angle_alpha   90.00
_cell.angle_beta   90.00
_cell.angle_gamma   90.00
#
_symmetry.space_group_name_H-M   'P 1'
#
loop_
_entity.id
_entity.type
_entity.pdbx_description
1 polymer ?
#
loop_
_entity_poly.entity_id
_entity_poly.type
_entity_poly.pdbx_seq_one_letter_code
_entity_poly.pdbx_strand_id
1 'polypeptide(L)'
;IWRHYGEYGKTEKDPSHRPYWTNLKLPGRPDGKVSLQDLLTADRWDIVTIQQASHESWRGETFEGAPKLIALIRKHQPQTEIVIQQTWSYRSDDSRVMPPDSEWGFDQNTMYEKLTANYLALAKSIHARVIPTGLAVQIAREKSPVKFKNYDPALLGTLHFPDLPPQAGDVVGRLYWSKDQKTGEMRIIRDAMHLNDRGEYL
;
A
#
# COMPACT_ATOMS: atom_id res chain seq x y z
N ILE A 1 2.36 7.17 7.09
CA ILE A 1 3.35 7.92 7.87
C ILE A 1 2.66 8.95 8.77
N TRP A 2 2.12 10.04 8.25
CA TRP A 2 1.52 11.11 9.04
C TRP A 2 0.35 10.67 9.92
N ARG A 3 -0.53 9.81 9.39
CA ARG A 3 -1.68 9.27 10.13
C ARG A 3 -1.25 8.59 11.43
N HIS A 4 -0.24 7.76 11.40
CA HIS A 4 0.21 7.00 12.57
C HIS A 4 0.75 7.91 13.68
N TYR A 5 1.48 8.95 13.31
CA TYR A 5 1.93 9.95 14.29
C TYR A 5 0.77 10.74 14.89
N GLY A 6 -0.22 11.12 14.08
CA GLY A 6 -1.44 11.77 14.55
C GLY A 6 -2.25 10.89 15.52
N GLU A 7 -2.40 9.60 15.21
CA GLU A 7 -3.09 8.65 16.09
C GLU A 7 -2.34 8.44 17.41
N TYR A 8 -1.00 8.46 17.41
CA TYR A 8 -0.20 8.45 18.64
C TYR A 8 -0.51 9.66 19.52
N GLY A 9 -0.54 10.87 18.96
CA GLY A 9 -0.87 12.08 19.70
C GLY A 9 -2.28 12.08 20.30
N LYS A 10 -3.24 11.39 19.69
CA LYS A 10 -4.57 11.16 20.28
C LYS A 10 -4.49 10.20 21.46
N THR A 11 -3.71 9.12 21.35
CA THR A 11 -3.50 8.17 22.44
C THR A 11 -2.82 8.81 23.65
N GLU A 12 -1.89 9.77 23.45
CA GLU A 12 -1.27 10.51 24.56
C GLU A 12 -2.28 11.35 25.35
N LYS A 13 -3.31 11.89 24.66
CA LYS A 13 -4.39 12.68 25.27
C LYS A 13 -5.49 11.82 25.88
N ASP A 14 -5.77 10.69 25.26
CA ASP A 14 -6.78 9.72 25.69
C ASP A 14 -6.18 8.31 25.63
N PRO A 15 -5.72 7.75 26.76
CA PRO A 15 -5.14 6.40 26.82
C PRO A 15 -6.11 5.28 26.42
N SER A 16 -7.40 5.56 26.28
CA SER A 16 -8.39 4.59 25.79
C SER A 16 -8.45 4.53 24.24
N HIS A 17 -7.87 5.52 23.56
CA HIS A 17 -7.85 5.60 22.10
C HIS A 17 -6.96 4.51 21.49
N ARG A 18 -7.56 3.50 20.85
CA ARG A 18 -6.89 2.35 20.24
C ARG A 18 -7.40 2.15 18.81
N PRO A 19 -6.81 2.86 17.84
CA PRO A 19 -7.29 2.89 16.47
C PRO A 19 -6.84 1.69 15.62
N TYR A 20 -6.03 0.78 16.19
CA TYR A 20 -5.49 -0.36 15.47
C TYR A 20 -6.05 -1.67 16.02
N TRP A 21 -5.85 -2.72 15.24
CA TRP A 21 -6.18 -4.07 15.63
C TRP A 21 -5.00 -5.01 15.34
N THR A 22 -4.79 -6.01 16.17
CA THR A 22 -3.72 -6.99 16.03
C THR A 22 -4.18 -8.39 16.44
N ASN A 23 -3.59 -9.39 15.80
CA ASN A 23 -3.71 -10.79 16.21
C ASN A 23 -2.72 -11.17 17.34
N LEU A 24 -1.81 -10.27 17.69
CA LEU A 24 -0.89 -10.50 18.81
C LEU A 24 -1.68 -10.56 20.12
N LYS A 25 -1.41 -11.58 20.92
CA LYS A 25 -2.00 -11.71 22.26
C LYS A 25 -1.24 -10.80 23.23
N LEU A 26 -1.72 -9.57 23.36
CA LEU A 26 -1.11 -8.60 24.26
C LEU A 26 -1.81 -8.62 25.63
N PRO A 27 -1.05 -8.58 26.75
CA PRO A 27 -1.63 -8.46 28.09
C PRO A 27 -2.56 -7.25 28.18
N GLY A 28 -3.75 -7.45 28.75
CA GLY A 28 -4.75 -6.37 28.90
C GLY A 28 -5.43 -5.92 27.58
N ARG A 29 -5.26 -6.66 26.49
CA ARG A 29 -5.87 -6.39 25.18
C ARG A 29 -6.57 -7.62 24.58
N PRO A 30 -7.57 -8.20 25.27
CA PRO A 30 -8.22 -9.44 24.82
C PRO A 30 -9.03 -9.24 23.52
N ASP A 31 -9.49 -8.01 23.24
CA ASP A 31 -10.24 -7.64 22.04
C ASP A 31 -9.35 -7.32 20.82
N GLY A 32 -8.01 -7.39 20.98
CA GLY A 32 -7.04 -7.10 19.94
C GLY A 32 -6.95 -5.62 19.55
N LYS A 33 -7.68 -4.71 20.21
CA LYS A 33 -7.58 -3.28 19.96
C LYS A 33 -6.35 -2.69 20.64
N VAL A 34 -5.55 -1.94 19.89
CA VAL A 34 -4.24 -1.45 20.33
C VAL A 34 -3.98 -0.03 19.83
N SER A 35 -3.12 0.67 20.57
CA SER A 35 -2.47 1.90 20.13
C SER A 35 -1.15 1.60 19.42
N LEU A 36 -0.57 2.58 18.75
CA LEU A 36 0.79 2.47 18.22
C LEU A 36 1.82 2.21 19.32
N GLN A 37 1.63 2.82 20.49
CA GLN A 37 2.49 2.59 21.65
C GLN A 37 2.39 1.16 22.15
N ASP A 38 1.17 0.60 22.28
CA ASP A 38 0.99 -0.81 22.67
C ASP A 38 1.80 -1.73 21.74
N LEU A 39 1.76 -1.50 20.41
CA LEU A 39 2.52 -2.28 19.44
C LEU A 39 4.03 -2.08 19.55
N LEU A 40 4.48 -0.84 19.68
CA LEU A 40 5.92 -0.54 19.80
C LEU A 40 6.52 -1.10 21.09
N THR A 41 5.73 -1.25 22.15
CA THR A 41 6.21 -1.77 23.46
C THR A 41 5.84 -3.23 23.71
N ALA A 42 5.19 -3.89 22.74
CA ALA A 42 4.73 -5.27 22.87
C ALA A 42 5.88 -6.27 22.96
N ASP A 43 6.98 -5.98 22.29
CA ASP A 43 8.16 -6.82 22.22
C ASP A 43 9.39 -5.97 21.91
N ARG A 44 10.57 -6.58 21.90
CA ARG A 44 11.80 -6.00 21.39
C ARG A 44 11.94 -6.32 19.90
N TRP A 45 11.54 -5.35 19.09
CA TRP A 45 11.55 -5.52 17.63
C TRP A 45 12.97 -5.35 17.06
N ASP A 46 13.43 -6.30 16.26
CA ASP A 46 14.70 -6.19 15.54
C ASP A 46 14.55 -5.23 14.34
N ILE A 47 13.40 -5.32 13.64
CA ILE A 47 13.13 -4.52 12.44
C ILE A 47 11.72 -3.92 12.56
N VAL A 48 11.61 -2.64 12.23
CA VAL A 48 10.34 -1.95 12.01
C VAL A 48 10.30 -1.42 10.59
N THR A 49 9.32 -1.86 9.81
CA THR A 49 9.10 -1.32 8.46
C THR A 49 8.15 -0.15 8.48
N ILE A 50 8.44 0.88 7.69
CA ILE A 50 7.52 1.99 7.46
C ILE A 50 7.28 2.16 5.97
N GLN A 51 6.02 2.46 5.63
CA GLN A 51 5.61 2.77 4.26
C GLN A 51 4.56 3.89 4.27
N GLN A 52 4.40 4.57 3.15
CA GLN A 52 3.29 5.49 2.95
C GLN A 52 2.09 4.75 2.35
N ALA A 53 0.89 5.25 2.57
CA ALA A 53 -0.29 4.76 1.86
C ALA A 53 -0.09 4.93 0.34
N SER A 54 -0.45 3.92 -0.46
CA SER A 54 -0.10 3.88 -1.87
C SER A 54 -0.62 5.09 -2.67
N HIS A 55 -1.84 5.56 -2.36
CA HIS A 55 -2.44 6.74 -2.99
C HIS A 55 -1.78 8.08 -2.60
N GLU A 56 -0.97 8.09 -1.55
CA GLU A 56 -0.21 9.26 -1.07
C GLU A 56 1.29 9.16 -1.42
N SER A 57 1.76 7.98 -1.83
CA SER A 57 3.21 7.71 -1.95
C SER A 57 3.91 8.50 -3.07
N TRP A 58 3.18 8.96 -4.07
CA TRP A 58 3.69 9.81 -5.15
C TRP A 58 3.77 11.30 -4.78
N ARG A 59 3.19 11.70 -3.64
CA ARG A 59 3.13 13.08 -3.14
C ARG A 59 4.20 13.30 -2.09
N GLY A 60 5.23 14.08 -2.43
CA GLY A 60 6.41 14.31 -1.56
C GLY A 60 6.04 14.93 -0.21
N GLU A 61 5.10 15.87 -0.20
CA GLU A 61 4.64 16.57 1.01
C GLU A 61 4.05 15.63 2.06
N THR A 62 3.54 14.47 1.66
CA THR A 62 2.97 13.48 2.60
C THR A 62 4.02 12.73 3.42
N PHE A 63 5.30 12.90 3.08
CA PHE A 63 6.43 12.32 3.81
C PHE A 63 6.99 13.26 4.90
N GLU A 64 6.56 14.50 4.98
CA GLU A 64 7.05 15.49 5.96
C GLU A 64 6.85 15.04 7.42
N GLY A 65 5.88 14.17 7.68
CA GLY A 65 5.67 13.58 9.01
C GLY A 65 6.62 12.44 9.38
N ALA A 66 7.40 11.92 8.44
CA ALA A 66 8.25 10.76 8.66
C ALA A 66 9.30 10.96 9.78
N PRO A 67 10.02 12.09 9.87
CA PRO A 67 10.98 12.31 10.97
C PRO A 67 10.36 12.18 12.36
N LYS A 68 9.13 12.66 12.55
CA LYS A 68 8.42 12.58 13.83
C LYS A 68 8.05 11.14 14.17
N LEU A 69 7.55 10.37 13.20
CA LEU A 69 7.25 8.95 13.39
C LEU A 69 8.53 8.14 13.69
N ILE A 70 9.62 8.42 12.99
CA ILE A 70 10.92 7.77 13.20
C ILE A 70 11.46 8.07 14.59
N ALA A 71 11.39 9.34 15.05
CA ALA A 71 11.80 9.71 16.40
C ALA A 71 10.97 8.96 17.46
N LEU A 72 9.67 8.81 17.22
CA LEU A 72 8.79 8.03 18.09
C LEU A 72 9.18 6.55 18.13
N ILE A 73 9.44 5.92 16.99
CA ILE A 73 9.89 4.52 16.93
C ILE A 73 11.19 4.37 17.73
N ARG A 74 12.18 5.23 17.51
CA ARG A 74 13.47 5.18 18.20
C ARG A 74 13.36 5.46 19.70
N LYS A 75 12.38 6.26 20.13
CA LYS A 75 12.10 6.48 21.56
C LYS A 75 11.71 5.18 22.28
N HIS A 76 10.90 4.35 21.65
CA HIS A 76 10.39 3.10 22.23
C HIS A 76 11.25 1.89 21.90
N GLN A 77 11.95 1.93 20.75
CA GLN A 77 12.74 0.84 20.19
C GLN A 77 14.11 1.38 19.71
N PRO A 78 14.99 1.80 20.60
CA PRO A 78 16.26 2.44 20.23
C PRO A 78 17.20 1.52 19.46
N GLN A 79 17.07 0.19 19.63
CA GLN A 79 17.90 -0.83 18.97
C GLN A 79 17.37 -1.25 17.60
N THR A 80 16.12 -0.91 17.26
CA THR A 80 15.48 -1.43 16.06
C THR A 80 16.11 -0.86 14.79
N GLU A 81 16.26 -1.69 13.78
CA GLU A 81 16.51 -1.22 12.43
C GLU A 81 15.19 -0.71 11.82
N ILE A 82 15.20 0.51 11.29
CA ILE A 82 14.08 1.03 10.51
C ILE A 82 14.35 0.78 9.04
N VAL A 83 13.45 0.06 8.38
CA VAL A 83 13.52 -0.26 6.95
C VAL A 83 12.35 0.39 6.22
N ILE A 84 12.63 0.98 5.06
CA ILE A 84 11.61 1.62 4.24
C ILE A 84 11.04 0.58 3.27
N GLN A 85 9.74 0.34 3.31
CA GLN A 85 9.08 -0.49 2.32
C GLN A 85 8.49 0.39 1.22
N GLN A 86 9.04 0.28 0.02
CA GLN A 86 8.53 0.97 -1.16
C GLN A 86 7.23 0.31 -1.61
N THR A 87 6.19 1.12 -1.83
CA THR A 87 4.98 0.66 -2.54
C THR A 87 5.21 0.66 -4.05
N TRP A 88 4.21 0.27 -4.81
CA TRP A 88 4.26 0.15 -6.27
C TRP A 88 3.24 1.06 -6.94
N SER A 89 3.43 1.33 -8.22
CA SER A 89 2.44 2.06 -9.03
C SER A 89 1.24 1.17 -9.36
N TYR A 90 0.07 1.78 -9.48
CA TYR A 90 -1.16 1.11 -9.84
C TYR A 90 -1.09 0.51 -11.24
N ARG A 91 -1.99 -0.40 -11.56
CA ARG A 91 -2.09 -0.93 -12.92
C ARG A 91 -2.61 0.15 -13.87
N SER A 92 -2.19 0.11 -15.13
CA SER A 92 -2.45 1.16 -16.11
C SER A 92 -3.92 1.39 -16.45
N ASP A 93 -4.82 0.48 -16.07
CA ASP A 93 -6.28 0.64 -16.22
C ASP A 93 -6.97 1.28 -15.01
N ASP A 94 -6.23 1.70 -13.99
CA ASP A 94 -6.78 2.48 -12.88
C ASP A 94 -7.06 3.92 -13.34
N SER A 95 -8.27 4.43 -13.09
CA SER A 95 -8.70 5.76 -13.54
C SER A 95 -7.76 6.89 -13.12
N ARG A 96 -7.09 6.70 -12.00
CA ARG A 96 -6.16 7.70 -11.46
C ARG A 96 -4.87 7.87 -12.27
N VAL A 97 -4.48 6.83 -13.02
CA VAL A 97 -3.24 6.80 -13.84
C VAL A 97 -3.46 6.38 -15.29
N MET A 98 -4.70 6.25 -15.73
CA MET A 98 -5.05 5.82 -17.09
C MET A 98 -5.17 7.01 -18.05
N PRO A 99 -4.23 7.17 -19.02
CA PRO A 99 -4.36 8.20 -20.05
C PRO A 99 -5.58 7.96 -20.98
N PRO A 100 -6.08 8.99 -21.66
CA PRO A 100 -5.62 10.39 -21.64
C PRO A 100 -6.15 11.21 -20.43
N ASP A 101 -7.22 10.76 -19.78
CA ASP A 101 -7.98 11.53 -18.79
C ASP A 101 -7.73 11.03 -17.36
N SER A 102 -6.46 10.75 -17.00
CA SER A 102 -6.13 10.29 -15.68
C SER A 102 -6.50 11.32 -14.60
N GLU A 103 -7.16 10.89 -13.53
CA GLU A 103 -7.59 11.75 -12.42
C GLU A 103 -6.42 12.50 -11.76
N TRP A 104 -5.21 11.92 -11.77
CA TRP A 104 -4.01 12.51 -11.19
C TRP A 104 -3.16 13.30 -12.18
N GLY A 105 -3.55 13.35 -13.46
CA GLY A 105 -2.85 14.09 -14.51
C GLY A 105 -1.54 13.43 -14.98
N PHE A 106 -1.33 12.13 -14.69
CA PHE A 106 -0.15 11.38 -15.12
C PHE A 106 -0.44 9.89 -15.22
N ASP A 107 0.47 9.14 -15.85
CA ASP A 107 0.37 7.71 -16.08
C ASP A 107 1.04 6.85 -15.00
N GLN A 108 0.93 5.53 -15.16
CA GLN A 108 1.52 4.51 -14.30
C GLN A 108 3.04 4.69 -14.12
N ASN A 109 3.78 4.99 -15.20
CA ASN A 109 5.22 5.13 -15.15
C ASN A 109 5.62 6.37 -14.36
N THR A 110 4.95 7.48 -14.59
CA THR A 110 5.12 8.72 -13.83
C THR A 110 4.79 8.53 -12.34
N MET A 111 3.75 7.72 -12.01
CA MET A 111 3.49 7.36 -10.61
C MET A 111 4.68 6.61 -10.01
N TYR A 112 5.24 5.63 -10.74
CA TYR A 112 6.40 4.87 -10.27
C TYR A 112 7.62 5.77 -10.04
N GLU A 113 7.93 6.68 -10.96
CA GLU A 113 9.03 7.63 -10.82
C GLU A 113 8.89 8.50 -9.58
N LYS A 114 7.71 9.12 -9.41
CA LYS A 114 7.41 10.01 -8.28
C LYS A 114 7.52 9.29 -6.93
N LEU A 115 6.85 8.14 -6.78
CA LEU A 115 6.90 7.39 -5.53
C LEU A 115 8.31 6.89 -5.23
N THR A 116 9.07 6.46 -6.24
CA THR A 116 10.45 6.00 -6.08
C THR A 116 11.34 7.13 -5.57
N ALA A 117 11.24 8.33 -6.17
CA ALA A 117 12.00 9.49 -5.72
C ALA A 117 11.73 9.82 -4.24
N ASN A 118 10.45 9.79 -3.82
CA ASN A 118 10.05 10.08 -2.45
C ASN A 118 10.61 9.03 -1.44
N TYR A 119 10.49 7.75 -1.76
CA TYR A 119 11.01 6.70 -0.89
C TYR A 119 12.53 6.71 -0.79
N LEU A 120 13.23 6.94 -1.89
CA LEU A 120 14.69 7.04 -1.87
C LEU A 120 15.17 8.29 -1.12
N ALA A 121 14.47 9.42 -1.25
CA ALA A 121 14.77 10.63 -0.48
C ALA A 121 14.61 10.38 1.03
N LEU A 122 13.50 9.75 1.44
CA LEU A 122 13.29 9.37 2.85
C LEU A 122 14.39 8.41 3.34
N ALA A 123 14.65 7.33 2.61
CA ALA A 123 15.66 6.34 2.98
C ALA A 123 17.05 6.98 3.14
N LYS A 124 17.43 7.85 2.21
CA LYS A 124 18.69 8.60 2.27
C LYS A 124 18.76 9.50 3.51
N SER A 125 17.67 10.20 3.84
CA SER A 125 17.63 11.15 4.96
C SER A 125 17.85 10.50 6.33
N ILE A 126 17.56 9.21 6.47
CA ILE A 126 17.67 8.45 7.72
C ILE A 126 18.68 7.30 7.64
N HIS A 127 19.43 7.19 6.54
CA HIS A 127 20.38 6.11 6.26
C HIS A 127 19.72 4.71 6.37
N ALA A 128 18.48 4.56 5.90
CA ALA A 128 17.73 3.31 5.97
C ALA A 128 17.89 2.48 4.70
N ARG A 129 17.78 1.16 4.86
CA ARG A 129 17.61 0.24 3.74
C ARG A 129 16.20 0.35 3.16
N VAL A 130 16.06 -0.01 1.89
CA VAL A 130 14.76 -0.05 1.19
C VAL A 130 14.44 -1.49 0.80
N ILE A 131 13.22 -1.92 1.07
CA ILE A 131 12.62 -3.10 0.44
C ILE A 131 12.01 -2.60 -0.89
N PRO A 132 12.62 -2.91 -2.05
CA PRO A 132 12.31 -2.26 -3.31
C PRO A 132 11.14 -2.94 -4.04
N THR A 133 10.00 -3.16 -3.36
CA THR A 133 8.85 -3.86 -3.94
C THR A 133 8.34 -3.17 -5.20
N GLY A 134 8.32 -1.82 -5.22
CA GLY A 134 7.92 -1.07 -6.41
C GLY A 134 8.84 -1.31 -7.60
N LEU A 135 10.15 -1.42 -7.37
CA LEU A 135 11.12 -1.78 -8.43
C LEU A 135 10.91 -3.21 -8.92
N ALA A 136 10.67 -4.16 -8.02
CA ALA A 136 10.40 -5.56 -8.39
C ALA A 136 9.15 -5.66 -9.27
N VAL A 137 8.08 -4.94 -8.93
CA VAL A 137 6.87 -4.83 -9.75
C VAL A 137 7.18 -4.26 -11.13
N GLN A 138 7.97 -3.18 -11.19
CA GLN A 138 8.31 -2.55 -12.47
C GLN A 138 9.14 -3.48 -13.36
N ILE A 139 10.13 -4.17 -12.81
CA ILE A 139 10.92 -5.18 -13.52
C ILE A 139 10.03 -6.33 -14.04
N ALA A 140 9.09 -6.80 -13.22
CA ALA A 140 8.16 -7.85 -13.63
C ALA A 140 7.29 -7.41 -14.82
N ARG A 141 6.82 -6.17 -14.83
CA ARG A 141 6.08 -5.57 -15.97
C ARG A 141 6.94 -5.47 -17.22
N GLU A 142 8.16 -4.98 -17.09
CA GLU A 142 9.10 -4.79 -18.19
C GLU A 142 9.52 -6.12 -18.83
N LYS A 143 9.79 -7.13 -18.01
CA LYS A 143 10.27 -8.44 -18.45
C LYS A 143 9.16 -9.43 -18.81
N SER A 144 7.88 -9.11 -18.51
CA SER A 144 6.78 -9.98 -18.88
C SER A 144 6.72 -10.18 -20.39
N PRO A 145 6.68 -11.42 -20.90
CA PRO A 145 6.52 -11.71 -22.33
C PRO A 145 5.15 -11.25 -22.85
N VAL A 146 4.16 -11.20 -21.99
CA VAL A 146 2.81 -10.68 -22.31
C VAL A 146 2.67 -9.33 -21.62
N LYS A 147 2.28 -8.31 -22.38
CA LYS A 147 1.99 -6.97 -21.83
C LYS A 147 0.52 -6.86 -21.48
N PHE A 148 0.25 -6.31 -20.32
CA PHE A 148 -1.11 -5.97 -19.92
C PHE A 148 -1.68 -4.91 -20.88
N LYS A 149 -2.92 -5.09 -21.27
CA LYS A 149 -3.68 -4.12 -22.08
C LYS A 149 -4.90 -3.67 -21.29
N ASN A 150 -5.11 -2.36 -21.25
CA ASN A 150 -6.28 -1.79 -20.58
C ASN A 150 -7.56 -2.36 -21.19
N TYR A 151 -8.51 -2.62 -20.33
CA TYR A 151 -9.83 -3.09 -20.77
C TYR A 151 -10.64 -1.93 -21.33
N ASP A 152 -11.44 -2.24 -22.35
CA ASP A 152 -12.54 -1.37 -22.74
C ASP A 152 -13.62 -1.43 -21.65
N PRO A 153 -13.96 -0.31 -20.99
CA PRO A 153 -15.02 -0.28 -20.00
C PRO A 153 -16.38 -0.78 -20.51
N ALA A 154 -16.67 -0.57 -21.79
CA ALA A 154 -17.90 -1.05 -22.43
C ALA A 154 -17.93 -2.58 -22.48
N LEU A 155 -16.79 -3.22 -22.74
CA LEU A 155 -16.67 -4.68 -22.74
C LEU A 155 -17.02 -5.27 -21.37
N LEU A 156 -16.55 -4.65 -20.28
CA LEU A 156 -16.83 -5.16 -18.93
C LEU A 156 -18.33 -5.18 -18.61
N GLY A 157 -19.08 -4.23 -19.14
CA GLY A 157 -20.53 -4.16 -19.00
C GLY A 157 -21.32 -5.23 -19.77
N THR A 158 -20.69 -5.91 -20.72
CA THR A 158 -21.31 -6.97 -21.54
C THR A 158 -21.00 -8.39 -21.06
N LEU A 159 -20.07 -8.53 -20.10
CA LEU A 159 -19.67 -9.84 -19.59
C LEU A 159 -20.71 -10.41 -18.62
N HIS A 160 -20.89 -11.73 -18.71
CA HIS A 160 -21.75 -12.51 -17.82
C HIS A 160 -20.91 -13.49 -17.00
N PHE A 161 -21.33 -13.73 -15.75
CA PHE A 161 -20.66 -14.73 -14.91
C PHE A 161 -20.66 -16.11 -15.61
N PRO A 162 -19.52 -16.81 -15.66
CA PRO A 162 -18.21 -16.54 -15.02
C PRO A 162 -17.16 -15.86 -15.93
N ASP A 163 -17.54 -15.33 -17.06
CA ASP A 163 -16.60 -14.83 -18.07
C ASP A 163 -15.78 -13.62 -17.56
N LEU A 164 -14.48 -13.63 -17.83
CA LEU A 164 -13.56 -12.54 -17.54
C LEU A 164 -12.61 -12.31 -18.72
N PRO A 165 -12.18 -11.08 -18.99
CA PRO A 165 -11.18 -10.82 -20.00
C PRO A 165 -9.81 -11.35 -19.58
N PRO A 166 -8.85 -11.50 -20.53
CA PRO A 166 -7.48 -11.90 -20.20
C PRO A 166 -6.82 -10.95 -19.20
N GLN A 167 -6.23 -11.49 -18.14
CA GLN A 167 -5.60 -10.72 -17.05
C GLN A 167 -4.09 -10.88 -16.99
N ALA A 168 -3.48 -11.43 -18.03
CA ALA A 168 -2.04 -11.63 -18.07
C ALA A 168 -1.29 -10.30 -18.29
N GLY A 169 -0.01 -10.27 -17.90
CA GLY A 169 0.92 -9.19 -18.24
C GLY A 169 1.16 -8.15 -17.16
N ASP A 170 0.44 -8.20 -16.05
CA ASP A 170 0.76 -7.40 -14.85
C ASP A 170 0.76 -8.28 -13.59
N VAL A 171 1.47 -7.85 -12.58
CA VAL A 171 1.56 -8.46 -11.23
C VAL A 171 0.75 -7.67 -10.21
N VAL A 172 0.13 -6.57 -10.65
CA VAL A 172 -0.79 -5.73 -9.88
C VAL A 172 -2.18 -5.86 -10.46
N GLY A 173 -3.15 -5.97 -9.58
CA GLY A 173 -4.55 -5.91 -9.90
C GLY A 173 -5.14 -7.21 -10.46
N ARG A 174 -6.43 -7.31 -10.30
CA ARG A 174 -7.24 -8.43 -10.81
C ARG A 174 -8.67 -7.99 -11.07
N LEU A 175 -9.34 -8.70 -11.96
CA LEU A 175 -10.79 -8.71 -12.09
C LEU A 175 -11.32 -10.00 -11.49
N TYR A 176 -12.41 -9.92 -10.78
CA TYR A 176 -13.09 -11.09 -10.24
C TYR A 176 -14.58 -10.83 -10.04
N TRP A 177 -15.37 -11.89 -10.11
CA TRP A 177 -16.77 -11.82 -9.79
C TRP A 177 -16.99 -11.85 -8.28
N SER A 178 -17.88 -11.01 -7.81
CA SER A 178 -18.31 -10.97 -6.42
C SER A 178 -19.82 -10.84 -6.33
N LYS A 179 -20.40 -11.57 -5.41
CA LYS A 179 -21.83 -11.48 -5.12
C LYS A 179 -22.11 -10.27 -4.26
N ASP A 180 -22.99 -9.39 -4.73
CA ASP A 180 -23.47 -8.28 -3.91
C ASP A 180 -24.29 -8.84 -2.73
N GLN A 181 -23.92 -8.47 -1.52
CA GLN A 181 -24.53 -8.99 -0.30
C GLN A 181 -25.97 -8.52 -0.10
N LYS A 182 -26.39 -7.42 -0.73
CA LYS A 182 -27.72 -6.85 -0.61
C LYS A 182 -28.66 -7.37 -1.69
N THR A 183 -28.20 -7.38 -2.95
CA THR A 183 -29.04 -7.74 -4.10
C THR A 183 -28.92 -9.23 -4.45
N GLY A 184 -27.83 -9.88 -4.07
CA GLY A 184 -27.51 -11.25 -4.47
C GLY A 184 -26.97 -11.37 -5.91
N GLU A 185 -26.86 -10.28 -6.64
CA GLU A 185 -26.38 -10.24 -8.02
C GLU A 185 -24.87 -10.39 -8.11
N MET A 186 -24.40 -11.04 -9.17
CA MET A 186 -22.98 -11.15 -9.47
C MET A 186 -22.53 -9.87 -10.19
N ARG A 187 -21.44 -9.29 -9.71
CA ARG A 187 -20.81 -8.12 -10.35
C ARG A 187 -19.31 -8.29 -10.47
N ILE A 188 -18.72 -7.71 -11.49
CA ILE A 188 -17.26 -7.65 -11.65
C ILE A 188 -16.71 -6.60 -10.70
N ILE A 189 -15.75 -7.01 -9.90
CA ILE A 189 -14.91 -6.11 -9.08
C ILE A 189 -13.59 -5.94 -9.81
N ARG A 190 -13.17 -4.69 -9.96
CA ARG A 190 -11.86 -4.32 -10.50
C ARG A 190 -10.99 -3.82 -9.36
N ASP A 191 -9.95 -4.57 -9.06
CA ASP A 191 -8.84 -4.15 -8.24
C ASP A 191 -7.66 -3.84 -9.17
N ALA A 192 -7.16 -2.63 -9.14
CA ALA A 192 -6.02 -2.21 -9.94
C ALA A 192 -4.85 -1.70 -9.07
N MET A 193 -4.91 -1.95 -7.75
CA MET A 193 -3.98 -1.41 -6.77
C MET A 193 -3.15 -2.46 -6.05
N HIS A 194 -3.76 -3.59 -5.65
CA HIS A 194 -3.09 -4.60 -4.86
C HIS A 194 -2.30 -5.57 -5.74
N LEU A 195 -1.30 -6.20 -5.18
CA LEU A 195 -0.61 -7.30 -5.85
C LEU A 195 -1.61 -8.44 -6.09
N ASN A 196 -1.50 -9.09 -7.23
CA ASN A 196 -2.21 -10.34 -7.48
C ASN A 196 -1.34 -11.53 -7.07
N ASP A 197 -1.86 -12.74 -7.21
CA ASP A 197 -1.18 -13.97 -6.78
C ASP A 197 0.27 -14.09 -7.30
N ARG A 198 0.56 -13.54 -8.50
CA ARG A 198 1.93 -13.49 -9.05
C ARG A 198 2.78 -12.44 -8.36
N GLY A 199 2.19 -11.30 -8.05
CA GLY A 199 2.86 -10.17 -7.40
C GLY A 199 3.22 -10.46 -5.93
N GLU A 200 2.50 -11.37 -5.29
CA GLU A 200 2.78 -11.76 -3.90
C GLU A 200 4.07 -12.59 -3.76
N TYR A 201 4.62 -13.09 -4.87
CA TYR A 201 5.90 -13.81 -4.92
C TYR A 201 7.12 -12.94 -5.28
N LEU A 202 6.96 -11.64 -5.43
CA LEU A 202 8.06 -10.71 -5.70
C LEU A 202 8.76 -10.29 -4.39
#